data_4a07755de9278aa929b842eaee5eb1e3
#
_entry.id   4a07755de9278aa929b842eaee5eb1e3
#
_cell.length_a   1.000
_cell.length_b   1.000
_cell.length_c   1.000
_cell.angle_alpha   90.00
_cell.angle_beta   90.00
_cell.angle_gamma   90.00
#
_symmetry.space_group_name_H-M   'P 1'
#
loop_
_entity.id
_entity.type
_entity.pdbx_description
1 polymer ?
#
loop_
_entity_poly.entity_id
_entity_poly.type
_entity_poly.pdbx_seq_one_letter_code
_entity_poly.pdbx_strand_id
1 'polypeptide(L)'
;MRTGLYNEQLQMSVVESPSLAGRRSAREVRAHWALYVGIGLLTWVALLYAVVEQVFDTNFYVLWEATALLAGDRPYRDFYQMGWPLLTLLSTAMQWLVGYRLIGEFVLQWAFISASVVIGFHLAIRLSHSIWAAVTTTLVAIAVVAATPTFQFPKLFFYPVAVWVAWWYMEAPGTRRAAVVGLVAAAAFLYRHDHGVYIGIGALLAFLLTRAVNPASRRWRSSAREIVAFTVAAVVPLLPWAILVASNEGLIDYVQTRAAWGRSWSPDRFPYVALRDFNPVSVVVGGALPSRATAEHWLLQLTLLLPVFVLVRAAIEAISRRRNGERVSLEICQTVIASAMAIIVGIRLFREDGYFTVVLPLSAALGAQLLAGPQHKAGGAWRIVQRALAVIMLSLTAVAVAGYVNAWDLLKSSEIDELGPTYRLLLTTPPIDALEPANKARQVQRTEWSRSEAGEQQKIALRYMHDCTRDGDRIFVTGSTPYQVGYYTQRPIAGGHVQWHHGWRSDPLHSRQSLALLQTQSVPFAFSTHDPVLVDLEKYPDIRRYFKENYVEVEGGRGLLLVDRRRQSTGQFGALGFPCFR
;
A
#
# COMPACT_ATOMS: atom_id res chain seq x y z
N MET A 1 6.96 -41.32 66.56
CA MET A 1 6.60 -39.91 66.76
C MET A 1 7.82 -39.04 66.52
N ARG A 2 8.00 -38.46 65.28
CA ARG A 2 8.88 -37.35 64.88
C ARG A 2 9.20 -37.50 63.40
N THR A 3 8.27 -37.18 62.50
CA THR A 3 8.51 -36.88 61.09
C THR A 3 7.34 -36.07 60.60
N GLY A 4 7.39 -34.77 60.75
CA GLY A 4 6.29 -33.94 60.28
C GLY A 4 6.50 -32.44 60.51
N LEU A 5 7.68 -31.89 60.16
CA LEU A 5 7.92 -30.43 60.25
C LEU A 5 8.98 -29.89 59.27
N TYR A 6 9.19 -30.53 58.13
CA TYR A 6 10.23 -30.07 57.18
C TYR A 6 9.72 -29.73 55.78
N ASN A 7 8.40 -29.67 55.57
CA ASN A 7 7.85 -29.45 54.21
C ASN A 7 7.07 -28.16 54.02
N GLU A 8 7.00 -27.25 54.98
CA GLU A 8 6.27 -25.97 54.82
C GLU A 8 7.15 -24.73 54.54
N GLN A 9 8.48 -24.84 54.61
CA GLN A 9 9.37 -23.69 54.36
C GLN A 9 9.93 -23.59 52.93
N LEU A 10 9.60 -24.48 51.99
CA LEU A 10 10.08 -24.48 50.63
C LEU A 10 9.07 -24.01 49.56
N GLN A 11 7.90 -23.52 49.98
CA GLN A 11 6.88 -22.97 49.06
C GLN A 11 6.71 -21.45 49.11
N MET A 12 7.56 -20.72 49.84
CA MET A 12 7.46 -19.26 49.96
C MET A 12 8.55 -18.47 49.23
N SER A 13 9.20 -19.03 48.23
CA SER A 13 10.11 -18.27 47.37
C SER A 13 9.77 -18.52 45.91
N VAL A 14 9.36 -17.47 45.29
CA VAL A 14 9.12 -17.17 43.84
C VAL A 14 7.64 -17.00 43.51
N VAL A 15 7.01 -16.06 44.19
CA VAL A 15 6.03 -15.21 43.50
C VAL A 15 6.78 -13.92 43.14
N GLU A 16 7.59 -13.96 42.12
CA GLU A 16 8.02 -12.73 41.46
C GLU A 16 6.76 -12.04 40.94
N SER A 17 6.44 -10.92 41.57
CA SER A 17 5.27 -10.13 41.26
C SER A 17 5.28 -9.70 39.77
N PRO A 18 4.17 -9.91 39.02
CA PRO A 18 4.05 -9.49 37.61
C PRO A 18 4.30 -8.00 37.38
N SER A 19 4.40 -7.21 38.45
CA SER A 19 4.59 -5.76 38.41
C SER A 19 6.00 -5.29 38.02
N LEU A 20 7.04 -6.10 38.19
CA LEU A 20 8.43 -5.67 37.90
C LEU A 20 8.80 -5.82 36.42
N ALA A 21 8.32 -6.86 35.73
CA ALA A 21 8.55 -7.03 34.30
C ALA A 21 7.81 -5.95 33.50
N GLY A 22 6.58 -5.61 33.90
CA GLY A 22 5.82 -4.52 33.25
C GLY A 22 6.43 -3.13 33.49
N ARG A 23 7.07 -2.89 34.63
CA ARG A 23 7.75 -1.61 34.91
C ARG A 23 9.07 -1.45 34.16
N ARG A 24 9.83 -2.53 33.93
CA ARG A 24 11.03 -2.49 33.09
C ARG A 24 10.72 -2.16 31.65
N SER A 25 9.73 -2.80 31.03
CA SER A 25 9.36 -2.54 29.63
C SER A 25 8.86 -1.10 29.41
N ALA A 26 8.07 -0.56 30.35
CA ALA A 26 7.58 0.81 30.27
C ALA A 26 8.70 1.87 30.47
N ARG A 27 9.73 1.55 31.26
CA ARG A 27 10.87 2.44 31.49
C ARG A 27 11.84 2.44 30.32
N GLU A 28 12.06 1.30 29.69
CA GLU A 28 12.87 1.16 28.47
C GLU A 28 12.21 1.86 27.28
N VAL A 29 10.90 1.74 27.12
CA VAL A 29 10.17 2.48 26.07
C VAL A 29 10.27 4.00 26.29
N ARG A 30 10.17 4.48 27.55
CA ARG A 30 10.34 5.92 27.85
C ARG A 30 11.76 6.41 27.61
N ALA A 31 12.78 5.61 27.87
CA ALA A 31 14.18 5.99 27.64
C ALA A 31 14.51 6.13 26.15
N HIS A 32 13.73 5.51 25.25
CA HIS A 32 13.99 5.51 23.80
C HIS A 32 12.98 6.32 22.98
N TRP A 33 12.04 7.05 23.61
CA TRP A 33 11.04 7.84 22.88
C TRP A 33 11.68 8.81 21.87
N ALA A 34 12.84 9.40 22.21
CA ALA A 34 13.57 10.27 21.31
C ALA A 34 14.02 9.56 20.01
N LEU A 35 14.37 8.26 20.10
CA LEU A 35 14.70 7.47 18.91
C LEU A 35 13.48 7.23 18.04
N TYR A 36 12.31 6.94 18.62
CA TYR A 36 11.07 6.78 17.84
C TYR A 36 10.71 8.06 17.10
N VAL A 37 10.77 9.20 17.80
CA VAL A 37 10.54 10.51 17.20
C VAL A 37 11.60 10.79 16.12
N GLY A 38 12.89 10.53 16.41
CA GLY A 38 13.98 10.71 15.47
C GLY A 38 13.83 9.88 14.19
N ILE A 39 13.45 8.61 14.31
CA ILE A 39 13.16 7.73 13.16
C ILE A 39 11.95 8.24 12.37
N GLY A 40 10.88 8.67 13.05
CA GLY A 40 9.72 9.26 12.39
C GLY A 40 10.05 10.53 11.63
N LEU A 41 10.78 11.46 12.25
CA LEU A 41 11.23 12.70 11.62
C LEU A 41 12.20 12.44 10.46
N LEU A 42 13.15 11.53 10.63
CA LEU A 42 14.08 11.16 9.56
C LEU A 42 13.34 10.56 8.35
N THR A 43 12.35 9.68 8.61
CA THR A 43 11.51 9.14 7.55
C THR A 43 10.75 10.25 6.84
N TRP A 44 10.17 11.16 7.60
CA TRP A 44 9.43 12.30 7.04
C TRP A 44 10.34 13.18 6.18
N VAL A 45 11.54 13.54 6.67
CA VAL A 45 12.52 14.33 5.90
C VAL A 45 12.96 13.61 4.64
N ALA A 46 13.24 12.30 4.70
CA ALA A 46 13.58 11.51 3.52
C ALA A 46 12.47 11.51 2.46
N LEU A 47 11.20 11.38 2.89
CA LEU A 47 10.04 11.44 2.01
C LEU A 47 9.78 12.86 1.47
N LEU A 48 10.00 13.90 2.28
CA LEU A 48 9.94 15.28 1.82
C LEU A 48 10.96 15.53 0.70
N TYR A 49 12.16 15.01 0.84
CA TYR A 49 13.20 15.13 -0.18
C TYR A 49 12.83 14.34 -1.45
N ALA A 50 12.32 13.13 -1.29
CA ALA A 50 11.94 12.25 -2.39
C ALA A 50 10.70 12.72 -3.18
N VAL A 51 9.95 13.71 -2.67
CA VAL A 51 8.72 14.21 -3.34
C VAL A 51 8.99 14.77 -4.73
N VAL A 52 10.16 15.35 -4.94
CA VAL A 52 10.57 15.90 -6.24
C VAL A 52 10.45 14.85 -7.34
N GLU A 53 10.88 13.61 -7.04
CA GLU A 53 10.78 12.47 -7.96
C GLU A 53 9.38 11.85 -8.06
N GLN A 54 8.52 12.07 -7.07
CA GLN A 54 7.25 11.37 -6.92
C GLN A 54 6.01 12.20 -7.27
N VAL A 55 6.14 13.49 -7.57
CA VAL A 55 5.01 14.42 -7.80
C VAL A 55 4.00 13.92 -8.83
N PHE A 56 4.46 13.20 -9.85
CA PHE A 56 3.60 12.70 -10.92
C PHE A 56 3.20 11.23 -10.73
N ASP A 57 3.69 10.58 -9.70
CA ASP A 57 3.49 9.16 -9.44
C ASP A 57 2.63 8.95 -8.18
N THR A 58 1.77 9.92 -7.90
CA THR A 58 0.85 9.84 -6.76
C THR A 58 -0.35 8.95 -7.05
N ASN A 59 -1.16 8.71 -6.04
CA ASN A 59 -2.26 7.75 -6.06
C ASN A 59 -3.51 8.28 -6.79
N PHE A 60 -3.39 8.61 -8.07
CA PHE A 60 -4.50 9.12 -8.90
C PHE A 60 -5.70 8.18 -8.97
N TYR A 61 -5.50 6.87 -8.73
CA TYR A 61 -6.59 5.89 -8.59
C TYR A 61 -7.62 6.26 -7.54
N VAL A 62 -7.21 6.97 -6.50
CA VAL A 62 -8.07 7.40 -5.40
C VAL A 62 -8.51 8.84 -5.57
N LEU A 63 -7.66 9.67 -6.15
CA LEU A 63 -7.93 11.10 -6.33
C LEU A 63 -9.14 11.36 -7.25
N TRP A 64 -9.34 10.56 -8.31
CA TRP A 64 -10.54 10.71 -9.14
C TRP A 64 -11.82 10.30 -8.40
N GLU A 65 -11.75 9.24 -7.56
CA GLU A 65 -12.87 8.85 -6.69
C GLU A 65 -13.16 9.94 -5.65
N ALA A 66 -12.12 10.56 -5.08
CA ALA A 66 -12.25 11.70 -4.18
C ALA A 66 -12.90 12.90 -4.88
N THR A 67 -12.53 13.17 -6.13
CA THR A 67 -13.17 14.21 -6.95
C THR A 67 -14.66 13.94 -7.15
N ALA A 68 -15.02 12.69 -7.45
CA ALA A 68 -16.42 12.30 -7.62
C ALA A 68 -17.23 12.48 -6.31
N LEU A 69 -16.66 12.06 -5.16
CA LEU A 69 -17.29 12.26 -3.86
C LEU A 69 -17.49 13.73 -3.51
N LEU A 70 -16.50 14.58 -3.79
CA LEU A 70 -16.60 16.02 -3.54
C LEU A 70 -17.59 16.71 -4.48
N ALA A 71 -17.83 16.15 -5.66
CA ALA A 71 -18.91 16.59 -6.56
C ALA A 71 -20.31 16.09 -6.14
N GLY A 72 -20.42 15.31 -5.07
CA GLY A 72 -21.69 14.79 -4.54
C GLY A 72 -22.09 13.40 -5.07
N ASP A 73 -21.23 12.74 -5.81
CA ASP A 73 -21.48 11.39 -6.30
C ASP A 73 -21.49 10.36 -5.16
N ARG A 74 -22.32 9.34 -5.32
CA ARG A 74 -22.42 8.24 -4.36
C ARG A 74 -21.69 7.00 -4.88
N PRO A 75 -20.76 6.43 -4.07
CA PRO A 75 -20.07 5.19 -4.44
C PRO A 75 -21.09 4.07 -4.72
N TYR A 76 -20.74 3.19 -5.63
CA TYR A 76 -21.53 2.03 -6.07
C TYR A 76 -22.85 2.36 -6.79
N ARG A 77 -23.28 3.62 -6.81
CA ARG A 77 -24.44 4.09 -7.57
C ARG A 77 -24.00 4.92 -8.80
N ASP A 78 -23.24 5.96 -8.57
CA ASP A 78 -22.87 6.94 -9.60
C ASP A 78 -21.48 6.64 -10.18
N PHE A 79 -20.65 5.97 -9.40
CA PHE A 79 -19.36 5.45 -9.86
C PHE A 79 -19.01 4.15 -9.14
N TYR A 80 -18.24 3.32 -9.85
CA TYR A 80 -17.74 2.07 -9.31
C TYR A 80 -16.48 2.31 -8.48
N GLN A 81 -16.59 2.02 -7.20
CA GLN A 81 -15.50 2.17 -6.25
C GLN A 81 -14.54 0.97 -6.29
N MET A 82 -13.24 1.21 -6.42
CA MET A 82 -12.22 0.20 -6.76
C MET A 82 -11.86 -0.80 -5.64
N GLY A 83 -12.54 -0.78 -4.46
CA GLY A 83 -12.33 -1.74 -3.35
C GLY A 83 -11.41 -1.23 -2.25
N TRP A 84 -11.30 0.07 -2.10
CA TRP A 84 -10.57 0.75 -1.04
C TRP A 84 -11.37 1.90 -0.42
N PRO A 85 -12.58 1.64 0.12
CA PRO A 85 -13.50 2.69 0.54
C PRO A 85 -12.92 3.62 1.62
N LEU A 86 -12.16 3.09 2.57
CA LEU A 86 -11.54 3.91 3.62
C LEU A 86 -10.45 4.83 3.06
N LEU A 87 -9.65 4.36 2.10
CA LEU A 87 -8.63 5.20 1.47
C LEU A 87 -9.28 6.34 0.69
N THR A 88 -10.34 6.05 -0.08
CA THR A 88 -11.09 7.07 -0.82
C THR A 88 -11.66 8.13 0.12
N LEU A 89 -12.24 7.73 1.26
CA LEU A 89 -12.75 8.68 2.27
C LEU A 89 -11.63 9.52 2.88
N LEU A 90 -10.47 8.94 3.20
CA LEU A 90 -9.33 9.67 3.74
C LEU A 90 -8.76 10.65 2.72
N SER A 91 -8.60 10.23 1.47
CA SER A 91 -8.16 11.10 0.38
C SER A 91 -9.17 12.23 0.15
N THR A 92 -10.48 11.94 0.13
CA THR A 92 -11.53 12.96 0.02
C THR A 92 -11.47 13.99 1.14
N ALA A 93 -11.31 13.54 2.39
CA ALA A 93 -11.17 14.44 3.53
C ALA A 93 -9.92 15.32 3.41
N MET A 94 -8.80 14.75 2.98
CA MET A 94 -7.58 15.54 2.75
C MET A 94 -7.74 16.53 1.61
N GLN A 95 -8.33 16.15 0.48
CA GLN A 95 -8.60 17.08 -0.63
C GLN A 95 -9.56 18.20 -0.22
N TRP A 96 -10.58 17.88 0.58
CA TRP A 96 -11.47 18.90 1.16
C TRP A 96 -10.72 19.88 2.06
N LEU A 97 -9.82 19.41 2.93
CA LEU A 97 -9.04 20.23 3.86
C LEU A 97 -8.04 21.14 3.15
N VAL A 98 -7.38 20.66 2.09
CA VAL A 98 -6.32 21.42 1.40
C VAL A 98 -6.81 22.14 0.14
N GLY A 99 -8.09 22.07 -0.20
CA GLY A 99 -8.67 22.73 -1.36
C GLY A 99 -8.20 22.14 -2.70
N TYR A 100 -8.32 20.83 -2.90
CA TYR A 100 -7.95 20.14 -4.14
C TYR A 100 -6.46 20.29 -4.52
N ARG A 101 -5.56 20.00 -3.60
CA ARG A 101 -4.12 20.10 -3.86
C ARG A 101 -3.41 18.79 -3.62
N LEU A 102 -2.41 18.48 -4.45
CA LEU A 102 -1.64 17.24 -4.36
C LEU A 102 -0.96 17.06 -2.99
N ILE A 103 -0.59 18.15 -2.32
CA ILE A 103 0.03 18.09 -0.99
C ILE A 103 -0.80 17.28 0.02
N GLY A 104 -2.12 17.31 -0.07
CA GLY A 104 -2.99 16.53 0.81
C GLY A 104 -2.73 15.03 0.70
N GLU A 105 -2.59 14.52 -0.51
CA GLU A 105 -2.28 13.12 -0.75
C GLU A 105 -0.89 12.76 -0.26
N PHE A 106 0.10 13.62 -0.49
CA PHE A 106 1.47 13.40 0.00
C PHE A 106 1.57 13.39 1.51
N VAL A 107 0.92 14.34 2.20
CA VAL A 107 0.90 14.38 3.67
C VAL A 107 0.27 13.10 4.24
N LEU A 108 -0.81 12.63 3.64
CA LEU A 108 -1.44 11.37 4.02
C LEU A 108 -0.46 10.19 3.84
N GLN A 109 0.23 10.14 2.70
CA GLN A 109 1.27 9.14 2.43
C GLN A 109 2.37 9.16 3.48
N TRP A 110 2.98 10.31 3.69
CA TRP A 110 4.11 10.45 4.61
C TRP A 110 3.73 10.08 6.04
N ALA A 111 2.52 10.40 6.47
CA ALA A 111 2.02 10.02 7.78
C ALA A 111 1.94 8.50 7.95
N PHE A 112 1.35 7.80 6.98
CA PHE A 112 1.22 6.34 7.04
C PHE A 112 2.58 5.63 6.92
N ILE A 113 3.44 6.09 6.02
CA ILE A 113 4.78 5.50 5.83
C ILE A 113 5.62 5.71 7.09
N SER A 114 5.66 6.93 7.62
CA SER A 114 6.43 7.22 8.83
C SER A 114 5.93 6.42 10.03
N ALA A 115 4.61 6.33 10.22
CA ALA A 115 4.03 5.49 11.26
C ALA A 115 4.39 4.01 11.08
N SER A 116 4.36 3.51 9.83
CA SER A 116 4.75 2.14 9.50
C SER A 116 6.22 1.85 9.86
N VAL A 117 7.13 2.75 9.48
CA VAL A 117 8.57 2.62 9.78
C VAL A 117 8.82 2.67 11.28
N VAL A 118 8.16 3.57 12.01
CA VAL A 118 8.27 3.67 13.48
C VAL A 118 7.78 2.39 14.16
N ILE A 119 6.66 1.84 13.72
CA ILE A 119 6.16 0.56 14.27
C ILE A 119 7.11 -0.58 13.88
N GLY A 120 7.60 -0.62 12.63
CA GLY A 120 8.63 -1.58 12.20
C GLY A 120 9.89 -1.52 13.05
N PHE A 121 10.37 -0.31 13.39
CA PHE A 121 11.48 -0.09 14.31
C PHE A 121 11.19 -0.61 15.71
N HIS A 122 9.96 -0.38 16.23
CA HIS A 122 9.53 -0.96 17.50
C HIS A 122 9.60 -2.50 17.48
N LEU A 123 9.08 -3.12 16.43
CA LEU A 123 9.13 -4.57 16.26
C LEU A 123 10.59 -5.06 16.15
N ALA A 124 11.44 -4.31 15.46
CA ALA A 124 12.86 -4.62 15.31
C ALA A 124 13.60 -4.64 16.66
N ILE A 125 13.39 -3.62 17.52
CA ILE A 125 13.95 -3.59 18.88
C ILE A 125 13.47 -4.81 19.68
N ARG A 126 12.19 -5.12 19.60
CA ARG A 126 11.60 -6.22 20.37
C ARG A 126 12.10 -7.60 19.93
N LEU A 127 12.30 -7.81 18.62
CA LEU A 127 12.81 -9.10 18.11
C LEU A 127 14.32 -9.26 18.28
N SER A 128 15.07 -8.18 18.12
CA SER A 128 16.53 -8.24 18.14
C SER A 128 17.12 -8.06 19.55
N HIS A 129 16.38 -7.40 20.45
CA HIS A 129 16.89 -6.87 21.71
C HIS A 129 18.15 -6.03 21.55
N SER A 130 18.36 -5.44 20.36
CA SER A 130 19.53 -4.65 19.98
C SER A 130 19.08 -3.36 19.27
N ILE A 131 19.34 -2.23 19.90
CA ILE A 131 19.06 -0.91 19.34
C ILE A 131 19.84 -0.71 18.04
N TRP A 132 21.10 -1.09 18.02
CA TRP A 132 21.97 -0.93 16.85
C TRP A 132 21.49 -1.73 15.66
N ALA A 133 21.10 -3.00 15.87
CA ALA A 133 20.54 -3.82 14.81
C ALA A 133 19.24 -3.23 14.28
N ALA A 134 18.36 -2.77 15.18
CA ALA A 134 17.10 -2.14 14.81
C ALA A 134 17.32 -0.82 14.03
N VAL A 135 18.21 0.05 14.50
CA VAL A 135 18.54 1.30 13.80
C VAL A 135 19.10 1.01 12.40
N THR A 136 20.09 0.11 12.29
CA THR A 136 20.75 -0.20 11.01
C THR A 136 19.73 -0.69 9.98
N THR A 137 18.89 -1.68 10.33
CA THR A 137 17.91 -2.23 9.38
C THR A 137 16.79 -1.26 9.07
N THR A 138 16.42 -0.39 10.01
CA THR A 138 15.41 0.65 9.79
C THR A 138 15.93 1.76 8.88
N LEU A 139 17.18 2.17 9.01
CA LEU A 139 17.80 3.13 8.08
C LEU A 139 17.83 2.60 6.64
N VAL A 140 18.17 1.32 6.47
CA VAL A 140 18.07 0.65 5.17
C VAL A 140 16.63 0.70 4.65
N ALA A 141 15.64 0.40 5.49
CA ALA A 141 14.24 0.47 5.10
C ALA A 141 13.80 1.88 4.70
N ILE A 142 14.23 2.93 5.43
CA ILE A 142 13.95 4.33 5.09
C ILE A 142 14.53 4.67 3.72
N ALA A 143 15.80 4.31 3.46
CA ALA A 143 16.44 4.59 2.18
C ALA A 143 15.69 3.95 1.00
N VAL A 144 15.27 2.69 1.16
CA VAL A 144 14.50 1.99 0.12
C VAL A 144 13.11 2.60 -0.08
N VAL A 145 12.39 2.88 1.01
CA VAL A 145 11.04 3.47 0.92
C VAL A 145 11.09 4.86 0.29
N ALA A 146 12.09 5.68 0.63
CA ALA A 146 12.26 7.00 0.04
C ALA A 146 12.59 6.93 -1.46
N ALA A 147 13.36 5.93 -1.87
CA ALA A 147 13.73 5.74 -3.28
C ALA A 147 12.63 5.08 -4.13
N THR A 148 11.55 4.59 -3.54
CA THR A 148 10.51 3.84 -4.26
C THR A 148 9.27 4.71 -4.50
N PRO A 149 8.71 4.75 -5.73
CA PRO A 149 7.40 5.34 -5.96
C PRO A 149 6.36 4.66 -5.06
N THR A 150 5.70 5.45 -4.24
CA THR A 150 4.85 4.92 -3.17
C THR A 150 3.42 4.73 -3.62
N PHE A 151 3.19 3.85 -4.60
CA PHE A 151 1.84 3.39 -4.89
C PHE A 151 1.23 2.67 -3.68
N GLN A 152 0.06 3.12 -3.26
CA GLN A 152 -0.76 2.42 -2.27
C GLN A 152 -0.09 2.25 -0.90
N PHE A 153 0.61 3.26 -0.47
CA PHE A 153 1.39 3.43 0.74
C PHE A 153 0.77 2.93 2.07
N PRO A 154 -0.54 2.98 2.33
CA PRO A 154 -1.04 2.48 3.61
C PRO A 154 -1.04 0.96 3.75
N LYS A 155 -0.78 0.23 2.67
CA LYS A 155 -0.48 -1.21 2.79
C LYS A 155 0.71 -1.43 3.71
N LEU A 156 1.75 -0.58 3.64
CA LEU A 156 2.91 -0.65 4.52
C LEU A 156 2.51 -0.56 6.00
N PHE A 157 1.53 0.27 6.33
CA PHE A 157 1.11 0.54 7.69
C PHE A 157 0.38 -0.63 8.35
N PHE A 158 -0.56 -1.24 7.64
CA PHE A 158 -1.44 -2.22 8.26
C PHE A 158 -0.73 -3.50 8.69
N TYR A 159 0.33 -3.93 8.01
CA TYR A 159 1.03 -5.17 8.37
C TYR A 159 1.86 -5.05 9.65
N PRO A 160 2.72 -4.04 9.85
CA PRO A 160 3.40 -3.86 11.13
C PRO A 160 2.42 -3.63 12.29
N VAL A 161 1.32 -2.87 12.07
CA VAL A 161 0.27 -2.68 13.07
C VAL A 161 -0.38 -4.02 13.44
N ALA A 162 -0.73 -4.84 12.44
CA ALA A 162 -1.35 -6.13 12.67
C ALA A 162 -0.44 -7.06 13.49
N VAL A 163 0.86 -7.12 13.15
CA VAL A 163 1.85 -7.89 13.92
C VAL A 163 1.98 -7.34 15.35
N TRP A 164 2.10 -6.04 15.51
CA TRP A 164 2.19 -5.40 16.83
C TRP A 164 0.99 -5.70 17.70
N VAL A 165 -0.22 -5.56 17.17
CA VAL A 165 -1.47 -5.80 17.90
C VAL A 165 -1.66 -7.30 18.19
N ALA A 166 -1.28 -8.18 17.25
CA ALA A 166 -1.26 -9.62 17.47
C ALA A 166 -0.30 -10.00 18.62
N TRP A 167 0.90 -9.42 18.67
CA TRP A 167 1.84 -9.65 19.78
C TRP A 167 1.28 -9.15 21.12
N TRP A 168 0.67 -7.96 21.12
CA TRP A 168 0.01 -7.41 22.29
C TRP A 168 -1.11 -8.33 22.80
N TYR A 169 -1.88 -8.94 21.90
CA TYR A 169 -2.85 -9.98 22.25
C TYR A 169 -2.15 -11.22 22.83
N MET A 170 -1.11 -11.74 22.20
CA MET A 170 -0.41 -12.95 22.65
C MET A 170 0.22 -12.82 24.04
N GLU A 171 0.67 -11.62 24.43
CA GLU A 171 1.26 -11.33 25.73
C GLU A 171 0.27 -11.43 26.88
N ALA A 172 -0.95 -11.01 26.67
CA ALA A 172 -2.03 -11.11 27.66
C ALA A 172 -3.37 -11.30 26.95
N PRO A 173 -3.70 -12.54 26.60
CA PRO A 173 -4.94 -12.86 25.90
C PRO A 173 -6.18 -12.39 26.67
N GLY A 174 -7.15 -11.84 25.93
CA GLY A 174 -8.40 -11.36 26.51
C GLY A 174 -9.31 -10.71 25.46
N THR A 175 -10.59 -10.59 25.78
CA THR A 175 -11.64 -10.13 24.86
C THR A 175 -11.37 -8.73 24.29
N ARG A 176 -10.90 -7.77 25.11
CA ARG A 176 -10.58 -6.42 24.67
C ARG A 176 -9.46 -6.41 23.62
N ARG A 177 -8.40 -7.18 23.85
CA ARG A 177 -7.27 -7.27 22.92
C ARG A 177 -7.66 -8.01 21.66
N ALA A 178 -8.46 -9.06 21.75
CA ALA A 178 -9.02 -9.77 20.62
C ALA A 178 -9.90 -8.84 19.76
N ALA A 179 -10.73 -8.00 20.37
CA ALA A 179 -11.53 -7.00 19.66
C ALA A 179 -10.66 -5.99 18.91
N VAL A 180 -9.56 -5.50 19.49
CA VAL A 180 -8.63 -4.58 18.78
C VAL A 180 -7.99 -5.26 17.58
N VAL A 181 -7.61 -6.54 17.66
CA VAL A 181 -7.13 -7.30 16.48
C VAL A 181 -8.21 -7.34 15.39
N GLY A 182 -9.48 -7.56 15.77
CA GLY A 182 -10.62 -7.53 14.85
C GLY A 182 -10.83 -6.16 14.19
N LEU A 183 -10.73 -5.07 14.95
CA LEU A 183 -10.82 -3.71 14.42
C LEU A 183 -9.71 -3.41 13.40
N VAL A 184 -8.48 -3.85 13.65
CA VAL A 184 -7.37 -3.67 12.71
C VAL A 184 -7.63 -4.46 11.41
N ALA A 185 -8.16 -5.69 11.51
CA ALA A 185 -8.55 -6.48 10.34
C ALA A 185 -9.68 -5.80 9.54
N ALA A 186 -10.69 -5.25 10.22
CA ALA A 186 -11.77 -4.50 9.59
C ALA A 186 -11.26 -3.22 8.89
N ALA A 187 -10.43 -2.43 9.57
CA ALA A 187 -9.84 -1.22 9.00
C ALA A 187 -8.98 -1.54 7.76
N ALA A 188 -8.18 -2.60 7.83
CA ALA A 188 -7.39 -3.07 6.69
C ALA A 188 -8.28 -3.56 5.53
N PHE A 189 -9.41 -4.21 5.81
CA PHE A 189 -10.38 -4.63 4.81
C PHE A 189 -11.05 -3.44 4.12
N LEU A 190 -11.49 -2.45 4.89
CA LEU A 190 -12.06 -1.21 4.34
C LEU A 190 -11.00 -0.40 3.59
N TYR A 191 -9.76 -0.53 4.01
CA TYR A 191 -8.65 0.08 3.32
C TYR A 191 -8.37 -0.58 1.96
N ARG A 192 -8.34 -1.91 1.93
CA ARG A 192 -8.31 -2.77 0.76
C ARG A 192 -8.69 -4.21 1.15
N HIS A 193 -9.68 -4.74 0.51
CA HIS A 193 -10.33 -5.99 0.93
C HIS A 193 -9.38 -7.19 1.07
N ASP A 194 -8.46 -7.39 0.13
CA ASP A 194 -7.48 -8.47 0.17
C ASP A 194 -6.55 -8.38 1.39
N HIS A 195 -6.11 -7.18 1.77
CA HIS A 195 -5.24 -6.99 2.94
C HIS A 195 -5.96 -7.32 4.26
N GLY A 196 -7.25 -6.98 4.36
CA GLY A 196 -8.06 -7.38 5.52
C GLY A 196 -8.14 -8.90 5.68
N VAL A 197 -8.30 -9.63 4.57
CA VAL A 197 -8.30 -11.10 4.57
C VAL A 197 -6.95 -11.65 5.03
N TYR A 198 -5.83 -11.16 4.50
CA TYR A 198 -4.49 -11.62 4.91
C TYR A 198 -4.20 -11.34 6.38
N ILE A 199 -4.59 -10.18 6.88
CA ILE A 199 -4.47 -9.82 8.30
C ILE A 199 -5.37 -10.70 9.16
N GLY A 200 -6.57 -11.01 8.70
CA GLY A 200 -7.47 -11.96 9.36
C GLY A 200 -6.88 -13.36 9.49
N ILE A 201 -6.20 -13.87 8.45
CA ILE A 201 -5.46 -15.14 8.49
C ILE A 201 -4.32 -15.06 9.51
N GLY A 202 -3.55 -13.98 9.52
CA GLY A 202 -2.49 -13.75 10.51
C GLY A 202 -3.01 -13.68 11.94
N ALA A 203 -4.16 -13.04 12.14
CA ALA A 203 -4.84 -13.00 13.45
C ALA A 203 -5.25 -14.40 13.92
N LEU A 204 -5.86 -15.19 13.03
CA LEU A 204 -6.23 -16.58 13.33
C LEU A 204 -5.02 -17.41 13.76
N LEU A 205 -3.90 -17.27 13.04
CA LEU A 205 -2.64 -17.91 13.39
C LEU A 205 -2.14 -17.47 14.79
N ALA A 206 -2.25 -16.18 15.12
CA ALA A 206 -1.91 -15.67 16.46
C ALA A 206 -2.78 -16.29 17.56
N PHE A 207 -4.10 -16.44 17.33
CA PHE A 207 -5.00 -17.13 18.26
C PHE A 207 -4.60 -18.59 18.47
N LEU A 208 -4.26 -19.32 17.41
CA LEU A 208 -3.84 -20.72 17.47
C LEU A 208 -2.52 -20.89 18.24
N LEU A 209 -1.52 -20.07 17.92
CA LEU A 209 -0.21 -20.12 18.60
C LEU A 209 -0.32 -19.74 20.08
N THR A 210 -1.13 -18.74 20.42
CA THR A 210 -1.37 -18.35 21.82
C THR A 210 -1.92 -19.50 22.63
N ARG A 211 -2.85 -20.28 22.08
CA ARG A 211 -3.39 -21.47 22.73
C ARG A 211 -2.39 -22.60 22.86
N ALA A 212 -1.51 -22.76 21.87
CA ALA A 212 -0.48 -23.78 21.92
C ALA A 212 0.54 -23.53 23.04
N VAL A 213 0.84 -22.26 23.34
CA VAL A 213 1.88 -21.85 24.28
C VAL A 213 1.33 -21.58 25.69
N ASN A 214 0.12 -21.00 25.81
CA ASN A 214 -0.47 -20.60 27.09
C ASN A 214 -1.54 -21.60 27.57
N PRO A 215 -1.26 -22.44 28.57
CA PRO A 215 -2.24 -23.40 29.11
C PRO A 215 -3.51 -22.75 29.69
N ALA A 216 -3.40 -21.54 30.25
CA ALA A 216 -4.54 -20.81 30.80
C ALA A 216 -5.56 -20.39 29.72
N SER A 217 -5.09 -20.16 28.47
CA SER A 217 -5.94 -19.83 27.35
C SER A 217 -6.69 -21.03 26.73
N ARG A 218 -6.42 -22.26 27.20
CA ARG A 218 -7.07 -23.49 26.71
C ARG A 218 -8.51 -23.67 27.20
N ARG A 219 -8.99 -22.83 28.13
CA ARG A 219 -10.39 -22.92 28.58
C ARG A 219 -11.33 -22.53 27.43
N TRP A 220 -12.13 -23.48 26.97
CA TRP A 220 -13.06 -23.31 25.84
C TRP A 220 -13.92 -22.05 25.94
N ARG A 221 -14.49 -21.77 27.09
CA ARG A 221 -15.36 -20.60 27.31
C ARG A 221 -14.62 -19.27 27.17
N SER A 222 -13.37 -19.16 27.61
CA SER A 222 -12.54 -17.96 27.43
C SER A 222 -12.25 -17.76 25.95
N SER A 223 -11.83 -18.81 25.29
CA SER A 223 -11.50 -18.80 23.86
C SER A 223 -12.69 -18.43 22.97
N ALA A 224 -13.87 -18.96 23.28
CA ALA A 224 -15.09 -18.62 22.54
C ALA A 224 -15.42 -17.13 22.66
N ARG A 225 -15.30 -16.55 23.87
CA ARG A 225 -15.52 -15.11 24.09
C ARG A 225 -14.51 -14.24 23.30
N GLU A 226 -13.26 -14.64 23.23
CA GLU A 226 -12.23 -13.93 22.47
C GLU A 226 -12.49 -13.99 20.96
N ILE A 227 -12.87 -15.16 20.43
CA ILE A 227 -13.25 -15.32 19.02
C ILE A 227 -14.50 -14.48 18.71
N VAL A 228 -15.52 -14.52 19.55
CA VAL A 228 -16.73 -13.69 19.37
C VAL A 228 -16.36 -12.20 19.37
N ALA A 229 -15.54 -11.75 20.34
CA ALA A 229 -15.10 -10.36 20.42
C ALA A 229 -14.31 -9.94 19.17
N PHE A 230 -13.41 -10.78 18.67
CA PHE A 230 -12.70 -10.57 17.40
C PHE A 230 -13.68 -10.48 16.24
N THR A 231 -14.58 -11.45 16.08
CA THR A 231 -15.52 -11.50 14.95
C THR A 231 -16.47 -10.31 14.96
N VAL A 232 -17.04 -9.96 16.11
CA VAL A 232 -17.92 -8.79 16.24
C VAL A 232 -17.16 -7.51 15.87
N ALA A 233 -15.95 -7.32 16.40
CA ALA A 233 -15.14 -6.17 16.13
C ALA A 233 -14.61 -6.11 14.66
N ALA A 234 -14.50 -7.27 14.01
CA ALA A 234 -14.15 -7.32 12.59
C ALA A 234 -15.37 -7.06 11.70
N VAL A 235 -16.56 -7.54 12.04
CA VAL A 235 -17.74 -7.49 11.18
C VAL A 235 -18.53 -6.20 11.34
N VAL A 236 -18.78 -5.75 12.58
CA VAL A 236 -19.64 -4.57 12.84
C VAL A 236 -19.18 -3.31 12.09
N PRO A 237 -17.90 -2.95 12.04
CA PRO A 237 -17.45 -1.79 11.27
C PRO A 237 -17.61 -1.93 9.76
N LEU A 238 -17.76 -3.15 9.25
CA LEU A 238 -17.99 -3.42 7.82
C LEU A 238 -19.48 -3.28 7.43
N LEU A 239 -20.40 -3.30 8.38
CA LEU A 239 -21.84 -3.25 8.10
C LEU A 239 -22.27 -2.00 7.31
N PRO A 240 -21.82 -0.75 7.64
CA PRO A 240 -22.20 0.41 6.85
C PRO A 240 -21.78 0.29 5.39
N TRP A 241 -20.56 -0.20 5.14
CA TRP A 241 -20.06 -0.47 3.79
C TRP A 241 -20.87 -1.57 3.10
N ALA A 242 -21.11 -2.68 3.78
CA ALA A 242 -21.86 -3.81 3.21
C ALA A 242 -23.32 -3.43 2.85
N ILE A 243 -23.98 -2.61 3.69
CA ILE A 243 -25.32 -2.08 3.42
C ILE A 243 -25.27 -1.16 2.20
N LEU A 244 -24.28 -0.26 2.11
CA LEU A 244 -24.12 0.64 0.97
C LEU A 244 -23.93 -0.13 -0.35
N VAL A 245 -23.09 -1.17 -0.36
CA VAL A 245 -22.89 -2.04 -1.53
C VAL A 245 -24.17 -2.80 -1.86
N ALA A 246 -24.80 -3.42 -0.87
CA ALA A 246 -26.02 -4.22 -1.07
C ALA A 246 -27.18 -3.41 -1.65
N SER A 247 -27.31 -2.13 -1.23
CA SER A 247 -28.39 -1.25 -1.67
C SER A 247 -28.19 -0.63 -3.07
N ASN A 248 -26.97 -0.62 -3.60
CA ASN A 248 -26.66 0.05 -4.87
C ASN A 248 -26.19 -0.92 -5.98
N GLU A 249 -25.24 -1.79 -5.71
CA GLU A 249 -24.66 -2.70 -6.70
C GLU A 249 -25.12 -4.15 -6.50
N GLY A 250 -25.47 -4.54 -5.27
CA GLY A 250 -25.68 -5.93 -4.87
C GLY A 250 -24.38 -6.57 -4.36
N LEU A 251 -24.43 -7.14 -3.14
CA LEU A 251 -23.22 -7.67 -2.50
C LEU A 251 -22.63 -8.87 -3.27
N ILE A 252 -23.47 -9.73 -3.86
CA ILE A 252 -23.04 -10.89 -4.63
C ILE A 252 -22.37 -10.43 -5.93
N ASP A 253 -22.99 -9.51 -6.66
CA ASP A 253 -22.46 -8.98 -7.92
C ASP A 253 -21.14 -8.25 -7.69
N TYR A 254 -21.05 -7.49 -6.60
CA TYR A 254 -19.79 -6.86 -6.17
C TYR A 254 -18.67 -7.87 -5.98
N VAL A 255 -18.89 -8.93 -5.19
CA VAL A 255 -17.88 -9.96 -4.92
C VAL A 255 -17.48 -10.71 -6.20
N GLN A 256 -18.45 -11.06 -7.05
CA GLN A 256 -18.20 -11.75 -8.31
C GLN A 256 -17.37 -10.89 -9.28
N THR A 257 -17.71 -9.61 -9.41
CA THR A 257 -16.99 -8.65 -10.25
C THR A 257 -15.55 -8.48 -9.76
N ARG A 258 -15.34 -8.41 -8.45
CA ARG A 258 -14.01 -8.34 -7.86
C ARG A 258 -13.20 -9.62 -8.08
N ALA A 259 -13.81 -10.77 -7.91
CA ALA A 259 -13.17 -12.05 -8.19
C ALA A 259 -12.79 -12.19 -9.68
N ALA A 260 -13.66 -11.74 -10.58
CA ALA A 260 -13.39 -11.72 -12.01
C ALA A 260 -12.22 -10.78 -12.34
N TRP A 261 -12.19 -9.58 -11.76
CA TRP A 261 -11.08 -8.64 -11.93
C TRP A 261 -9.76 -9.23 -11.40
N GLY A 262 -9.77 -9.83 -10.21
CA GLY A 262 -8.59 -10.51 -9.65
C GLY A 262 -8.06 -11.63 -10.56
N ARG A 263 -8.94 -12.32 -11.27
CA ARG A 263 -8.57 -13.36 -12.27
C ARG A 263 -8.03 -12.77 -13.57
N SER A 264 -8.55 -11.62 -14.02
CA SER A 264 -8.05 -10.96 -15.24
C SER A 264 -6.61 -10.44 -15.10
N TRP A 265 -6.15 -10.23 -13.88
CA TRP A 265 -4.75 -9.97 -13.53
C TRP A 265 -4.00 -11.30 -13.37
N SER A 266 -4.09 -12.15 -14.41
CA SER A 266 -3.52 -13.50 -14.38
C SER A 266 -1.98 -13.48 -14.45
N PRO A 267 -1.30 -14.60 -14.09
CA PRO A 267 0.16 -14.74 -14.21
C PRO A 267 0.73 -14.41 -15.59
N ASP A 268 -0.08 -14.55 -16.64
CA ASP A 268 0.36 -14.29 -18.01
C ASP A 268 0.64 -12.81 -18.28
N ARG A 269 -0.01 -11.89 -17.53
CA ARG A 269 0.25 -10.44 -17.61
C ARG A 269 1.38 -9.97 -16.70
N PHE A 270 1.57 -10.66 -15.57
CA PHE A 270 2.60 -10.36 -14.59
C PHE A 270 3.37 -11.65 -14.29
N PRO A 271 4.34 -12.02 -15.13
CA PRO A 271 5.15 -13.21 -14.89
C PRO A 271 5.87 -13.08 -13.55
N TYR A 272 5.97 -14.20 -12.84
CA TYR A 272 6.80 -14.23 -11.63
C TYR A 272 8.23 -13.82 -11.98
N VAL A 273 8.79 -12.92 -11.18
CA VAL A 273 10.19 -12.54 -11.30
C VAL A 273 11.04 -13.80 -11.12
N ALA A 274 11.76 -14.17 -12.17
CA ALA A 274 12.51 -15.40 -12.16
C ALA A 274 13.72 -15.28 -11.23
N LEU A 275 13.91 -16.28 -10.34
CA LEU A 275 15.09 -16.36 -9.47
C LEU A 275 16.41 -16.41 -10.26
N ARG A 276 16.36 -16.86 -11.54
CA ARG A 276 17.52 -16.94 -12.44
C ARG A 276 18.25 -15.61 -12.66
N ASP A 277 17.54 -14.47 -12.50
CA ASP A 277 18.12 -13.15 -12.71
C ASP A 277 18.92 -12.65 -11.49
N PHE A 278 18.87 -13.42 -10.38
CA PHE A 278 19.62 -13.15 -9.18
C PHE A 278 21.06 -13.68 -9.30
N ASN A 279 21.96 -12.86 -9.84
CA ASN A 279 23.38 -13.20 -9.94
C ASN A 279 24.26 -12.19 -9.18
N PRO A 280 24.45 -12.37 -7.86
CA PRO A 280 25.29 -11.48 -7.06
C PRO A 280 26.76 -11.50 -7.45
N VAL A 281 27.24 -12.62 -8.05
CA VAL A 281 28.64 -12.79 -8.42
C VAL A 281 29.04 -11.79 -9.50
N SER A 282 28.18 -11.55 -10.49
CA SER A 282 28.46 -10.60 -11.58
C SER A 282 28.68 -9.17 -11.07
N VAL A 283 27.97 -8.76 -10.01
CA VAL A 283 28.12 -7.43 -9.40
C VAL A 283 29.40 -7.34 -8.57
N VAL A 284 29.69 -8.35 -7.76
CA VAL A 284 30.87 -8.38 -6.90
C VAL A 284 32.16 -8.46 -7.74
N VAL A 285 32.16 -9.28 -8.80
CA VAL A 285 33.33 -9.46 -9.68
C VAL A 285 33.44 -8.32 -10.70
N GLY A 286 32.31 -7.82 -11.20
CA GLY A 286 32.29 -6.72 -12.18
C GLY A 286 32.54 -5.32 -11.59
N GLY A 287 32.49 -5.15 -10.27
CA GLY A 287 32.74 -3.89 -9.57
C GLY A 287 31.72 -2.77 -9.84
N ALA A 288 30.63 -3.06 -10.58
CA ALA A 288 29.59 -2.11 -10.91
C ALA A 288 28.35 -2.32 -10.04
N LEU A 289 27.69 -1.22 -9.64
CA LEU A 289 26.38 -1.30 -8.97
C LEU A 289 25.33 -1.92 -9.93
N PRO A 290 24.37 -2.69 -9.41
CA PRO A 290 23.32 -3.26 -10.24
C PRO A 290 22.45 -2.14 -10.86
N SER A 291 21.93 -2.40 -12.06
CA SER A 291 20.92 -1.54 -12.66
C SER A 291 19.67 -1.47 -11.76
N ARG A 292 18.83 -0.44 -11.95
CA ARG A 292 17.59 -0.28 -11.19
C ARG A 292 16.73 -1.56 -11.22
N ALA A 293 16.46 -2.09 -12.40
CA ALA A 293 15.64 -3.30 -12.55
C ALA A 293 16.25 -4.51 -11.82
N THR A 294 17.57 -4.71 -11.93
CA THR A 294 18.29 -5.76 -11.21
C THR A 294 18.22 -5.55 -9.70
N ALA A 295 18.38 -4.31 -9.23
CA ALA A 295 18.30 -3.97 -7.81
C ALA A 295 16.90 -4.19 -7.25
N GLU A 296 15.84 -3.81 -7.97
CA GLU A 296 14.44 -4.09 -7.62
C GLU A 296 14.18 -5.59 -7.48
N HIS A 297 14.63 -6.37 -8.45
CA HIS A 297 14.51 -7.83 -8.41
C HIS A 297 15.24 -8.45 -7.19
N TRP A 298 16.42 -7.97 -6.87
CA TRP A 298 17.14 -8.44 -5.70
C TRP A 298 16.45 -8.08 -4.39
N LEU A 299 15.97 -6.84 -4.27
CA LEU A 299 15.24 -6.39 -3.09
C LEU A 299 13.96 -7.19 -2.91
N LEU A 300 13.22 -7.46 -3.98
CA LEU A 300 12.01 -8.29 -3.93
C LEU A 300 12.34 -9.71 -3.43
N GLN A 301 13.37 -10.34 -3.97
CA GLN A 301 13.78 -11.70 -3.57
C GLN A 301 14.30 -11.75 -2.13
N LEU A 302 15.16 -10.81 -1.74
CA LEU A 302 15.71 -10.73 -0.38
C LEU A 302 14.62 -10.46 0.66
N THR A 303 13.66 -9.60 0.37
CA THR A 303 12.53 -9.33 1.27
C THR A 303 11.58 -10.53 1.43
N LEU A 304 11.57 -11.48 0.48
CA LEU A 304 10.82 -12.72 0.60
C LEU A 304 11.66 -13.85 1.26
N LEU A 305 12.92 -14.01 0.88
CA LEU A 305 13.79 -15.05 1.40
C LEU A 305 14.10 -14.88 2.90
N LEU A 306 14.27 -13.65 3.34
CA LEU A 306 14.54 -13.33 4.73
C LEU A 306 13.46 -13.84 5.70
N PRO A 307 12.17 -13.55 5.52
CA PRO A 307 11.11 -14.10 6.36
C PRO A 307 11.04 -15.63 6.33
N VAL A 308 11.27 -16.26 5.18
CA VAL A 308 11.29 -17.73 5.05
C VAL A 308 12.43 -18.30 5.88
N PHE A 309 13.62 -17.74 5.77
CA PHE A 309 14.79 -18.19 6.56
C PHE A 309 14.54 -18.04 8.07
N VAL A 310 14.01 -16.91 8.50
CA VAL A 310 13.71 -16.66 9.91
C VAL A 310 12.60 -17.61 10.43
N LEU A 311 11.59 -17.90 9.60
CA LEU A 311 10.53 -18.86 9.94
C LEU A 311 11.09 -20.27 10.13
N VAL A 312 11.93 -20.75 9.19
CA VAL A 312 12.58 -22.06 9.28
C VAL A 312 13.43 -22.16 10.55
N ARG A 313 14.21 -21.12 10.84
CA ARG A 313 14.99 -21.05 12.09
C ARG A 313 14.10 -21.14 13.33
N ALA A 314 13.02 -20.37 13.39
CA ALA A 314 12.07 -20.38 14.52
C ALA A 314 11.42 -21.77 14.67
N ALA A 315 11.08 -22.43 13.57
CA ALA A 315 10.53 -23.78 13.56
C ALA A 315 11.52 -24.82 14.11
N ILE A 316 12.78 -24.76 13.65
CA ILE A 316 13.86 -25.66 14.15
C ILE A 316 14.04 -25.47 15.67
N GLU A 317 14.08 -24.22 16.14
CA GLU A 317 14.21 -23.91 17.56
C GLU A 317 13.00 -24.43 18.37
N ALA A 318 11.77 -24.25 17.88
CA ALA A 318 10.56 -24.76 18.50
C ALA A 318 10.57 -26.29 18.62
N ILE A 319 11.01 -26.99 17.58
CA ILE A 319 11.14 -28.46 17.57
C ILE A 319 12.21 -28.92 18.56
N SER A 320 13.37 -28.26 18.58
CA SER A 320 14.47 -28.58 19.51
C SER A 320 14.02 -28.44 20.97
N ARG A 321 13.36 -27.33 21.32
CA ARG A 321 12.82 -27.12 22.68
C ARG A 321 11.81 -28.18 23.07
N ARG A 322 10.88 -28.55 22.17
CA ARG A 322 9.93 -29.63 22.43
C ARG A 322 10.59 -30.97 22.67
N ARG A 323 11.63 -31.31 21.89
CA ARG A 323 12.41 -32.56 22.06
C ARG A 323 13.10 -32.59 23.43
N ASN A 324 13.54 -31.44 23.94
CA ASN A 324 14.15 -31.30 25.25
C ASN A 324 13.13 -31.19 26.39
N GLY A 325 11.83 -31.35 26.13
CA GLY A 325 10.77 -31.21 27.12
C GLY A 325 10.46 -29.77 27.53
N GLU A 326 11.06 -28.78 26.83
CA GLU A 326 10.86 -27.37 27.12
C GLU A 326 9.59 -26.84 26.40
N ARG A 327 9.00 -25.79 26.96
CA ARG A 327 7.90 -25.07 26.30
C ARG A 327 8.43 -24.16 25.21
N VAL A 328 7.68 -24.05 24.12
CA VAL A 328 7.95 -23.05 23.07
C VAL A 328 7.75 -21.66 23.67
N SER A 329 8.73 -20.79 23.49
CA SER A 329 8.67 -19.42 24.05
C SER A 329 7.69 -18.54 23.27
N LEU A 330 7.18 -17.50 23.92
CA LEU A 330 6.34 -16.48 23.29
C LEU A 330 7.08 -15.78 22.14
N GLU A 331 8.36 -15.52 22.30
CA GLU A 331 9.21 -14.87 21.27
C GLU A 331 9.29 -15.68 19.97
N ILE A 332 9.40 -17.01 20.06
CA ILE A 332 9.36 -17.88 18.88
C ILE A 332 8.02 -17.70 18.15
N CYS A 333 6.92 -17.70 18.88
CA CYS A 333 5.59 -17.52 18.28
C CYS A 333 5.41 -16.12 17.68
N GLN A 334 5.94 -15.08 18.30
CA GLN A 334 5.96 -13.72 17.77
C GLN A 334 6.78 -13.63 16.48
N THR A 335 7.94 -14.30 16.44
CA THR A 335 8.77 -14.41 15.22
C THR A 335 8.02 -15.15 14.12
N VAL A 336 7.32 -16.24 14.43
CA VAL A 336 6.51 -17.00 13.45
C VAL A 336 5.40 -16.12 12.87
N ILE A 337 4.69 -15.32 13.68
CA ILE A 337 3.65 -14.42 13.19
C ILE A 337 4.24 -13.36 12.25
N ALA A 338 5.32 -12.69 12.64
CA ALA A 338 5.95 -11.66 11.81
C ALA A 338 6.43 -12.24 10.46
N SER A 339 7.09 -13.42 10.50
CA SER A 339 7.57 -14.10 9.30
C SER A 339 6.40 -14.57 8.41
N ALA A 340 5.37 -15.21 9.00
CA ALA A 340 4.20 -15.68 8.25
C ALA A 340 3.47 -14.54 7.57
N MET A 341 3.26 -13.41 8.26
CA MET A 341 2.65 -12.22 7.67
C MET A 341 3.46 -11.67 6.50
N ALA A 342 4.78 -11.55 6.66
CA ALA A 342 5.66 -11.10 5.58
C ALA A 342 5.63 -12.05 4.37
N ILE A 343 5.59 -13.38 4.59
CA ILE A 343 5.51 -14.38 3.53
C ILE A 343 4.17 -14.32 2.80
N ILE A 344 3.04 -14.28 3.53
CA ILE A 344 1.69 -14.23 2.95
C ILE A 344 1.57 -13.03 2.00
N VAL A 345 2.03 -11.87 2.45
CA VAL A 345 2.02 -10.64 1.65
C VAL A 345 3.02 -10.71 0.50
N GLY A 346 4.23 -11.17 0.78
CA GLY A 346 5.30 -11.30 -0.22
C GLY A 346 4.89 -12.20 -1.39
N ILE A 347 4.28 -13.35 -1.13
CA ILE A 347 3.80 -14.27 -2.18
C ILE A 347 2.74 -13.57 -3.06
N ARG A 348 1.83 -12.79 -2.47
CA ARG A 348 0.81 -12.07 -3.24
C ARG A 348 1.41 -10.96 -4.11
N LEU A 349 2.42 -10.28 -3.60
CA LEU A 349 3.03 -9.11 -4.22
C LEU A 349 4.22 -9.45 -5.13
N PHE A 350 4.67 -10.70 -5.15
CA PHE A 350 5.82 -11.15 -5.93
C PHE A 350 5.67 -10.97 -7.46
N ARG A 351 4.50 -10.56 -7.91
CA ARG A 351 4.17 -10.34 -9.32
C ARG A 351 4.30 -8.90 -9.78
N GLU A 352 4.51 -7.96 -8.85
CA GLU A 352 4.42 -6.53 -9.16
C GLU A 352 5.71 -5.83 -8.72
N ASP A 353 6.38 -5.16 -9.65
CA ASP A 353 7.57 -4.38 -9.37
C ASP A 353 7.27 -3.25 -8.37
N GLY A 354 8.22 -2.97 -7.46
CA GLY A 354 8.07 -1.93 -6.44
C GLY A 354 7.21 -2.29 -5.22
N TYR A 355 6.39 -3.35 -5.26
CA TYR A 355 5.53 -3.73 -4.12
C TYR A 355 6.27 -4.42 -2.97
N PHE A 356 7.54 -4.80 -3.13
CA PHE A 356 8.35 -5.35 -2.04
C PHE A 356 8.44 -4.40 -0.83
N THR A 357 8.23 -3.09 -1.05
CA THR A 357 8.21 -2.10 0.03
C THR A 357 7.13 -2.36 1.07
N VAL A 358 6.02 -2.99 0.70
CA VAL A 358 4.90 -3.28 1.62
C VAL A 358 5.32 -4.16 2.79
N VAL A 359 6.23 -5.12 2.55
CA VAL A 359 6.77 -6.02 3.60
C VAL A 359 8.03 -5.48 4.26
N LEU A 360 8.58 -4.39 3.75
CA LEU A 360 9.88 -3.88 4.16
C LEU A 360 10.01 -3.58 5.67
N PRO A 361 9.02 -2.95 6.36
CA PRO A 361 9.12 -2.72 7.80
C PRO A 361 9.19 -4.02 8.60
N LEU A 362 8.48 -5.08 8.16
CA LEU A 362 8.56 -6.41 8.78
C LEU A 362 9.89 -7.10 8.45
N SER A 363 10.35 -7.00 7.21
CA SER A 363 11.65 -7.54 6.80
C SER A 363 12.80 -6.86 7.54
N ALA A 364 12.72 -5.55 7.79
CA ALA A 364 13.69 -4.83 8.61
C ALA A 364 13.72 -5.36 10.06
N ALA A 365 12.53 -5.63 10.64
CA ALA A 365 12.43 -6.18 11.98
C ALA A 365 13.03 -7.61 12.08
N LEU A 366 12.76 -8.45 11.09
CA LEU A 366 13.33 -9.81 10.99
C LEU A 366 14.84 -9.76 10.70
N GLY A 367 15.28 -8.83 9.86
CA GLY A 367 16.70 -8.57 9.58
C GLY A 367 17.47 -8.13 10.83
N ALA A 368 16.88 -7.29 11.67
CA ALA A 368 17.46 -6.89 12.95
C ALA A 368 17.65 -8.09 13.89
N GLN A 369 16.69 -9.02 13.91
CA GLN A 369 16.82 -10.26 14.69
C GLN A 369 17.97 -11.15 14.18
N LEU A 370 18.17 -11.23 12.87
CA LEU A 370 19.30 -11.96 12.30
C LEU A 370 20.64 -11.29 12.63
N LEU A 371 20.70 -9.97 12.51
CA LEU A 371 21.91 -9.19 12.76
C LEU A 371 22.35 -9.27 14.23
N ALA A 372 21.41 -9.24 15.17
CA ALA A 372 21.70 -9.39 16.60
C ALA A 372 22.20 -10.80 16.97
N GLY A 373 21.92 -11.79 16.12
CA GLY A 373 22.32 -13.17 16.32
C GLY A 373 21.44 -13.97 17.27
N PRO A 374 21.75 -15.25 17.51
CA PRO A 374 20.94 -16.11 18.34
C PRO A 374 21.07 -15.73 19.83
N GLN A 375 19.95 -15.56 20.50
CA GLN A 375 19.87 -15.25 21.94
C GLN A 375 20.09 -16.48 22.84
N HIS A 376 19.96 -17.67 22.30
CA HIS A 376 20.12 -18.93 23.03
C HIS A 376 21.45 -19.62 22.72
N LYS A 377 21.87 -20.51 23.63
CA LYS A 377 23.11 -21.30 23.57
C LYS A 377 23.11 -22.34 22.42
N ALA A 378 22.90 -21.88 21.20
CA ALA A 378 23.12 -22.72 20.02
C ALA A 378 24.61 -23.13 19.94
N GLY A 379 24.92 -24.33 19.48
CA GLY A 379 26.28 -24.79 19.30
C GLY A 379 27.13 -23.83 18.47
N GLY A 380 28.43 -23.75 18.74
CA GLY A 380 29.32 -22.73 18.17
C GLY A 380 29.29 -22.64 16.65
N ALA A 381 29.28 -23.78 15.96
CA ALA A 381 29.24 -23.86 14.49
C ALA A 381 27.94 -23.25 13.91
N TRP A 382 26.78 -23.52 14.50
CA TRP A 382 25.49 -23.00 14.04
C TRP A 382 25.40 -21.48 14.18
N ARG A 383 25.97 -20.90 15.23
CA ARG A 383 26.08 -19.44 15.39
C ARG A 383 26.91 -18.78 14.29
N ILE A 384 28.03 -19.44 13.91
CA ILE A 384 28.90 -18.94 12.84
C ILE A 384 28.12 -18.92 11.51
N VAL A 385 27.44 -20.02 11.17
CA VAL A 385 26.62 -20.12 9.95
C VAL A 385 25.54 -19.04 9.90
N GLN A 386 24.81 -18.84 11.01
CA GLN A 386 23.77 -17.80 11.08
C GLN A 386 24.33 -16.38 10.91
N ARG A 387 25.48 -16.09 11.54
CA ARG A 387 26.13 -14.79 11.38
C ARG A 387 26.63 -14.57 9.96
N ALA A 388 27.25 -15.59 9.36
CA ALA A 388 27.71 -15.51 7.98
C ALA A 388 26.54 -15.25 7.02
N LEU A 389 25.43 -15.97 7.15
CA LEU A 389 24.23 -15.75 6.36
C LEU A 389 23.64 -14.34 6.58
N ALA A 390 23.57 -13.85 7.82
CA ALA A 390 23.10 -12.51 8.12
C ALA A 390 23.99 -11.44 7.45
N VAL A 391 25.31 -11.59 7.54
CA VAL A 391 26.26 -10.69 6.89
C VAL A 391 26.08 -10.71 5.36
N ILE A 392 25.99 -11.90 4.76
CA ILE A 392 25.77 -12.05 3.31
C ILE A 392 24.47 -11.37 2.89
N MET A 393 23.35 -11.67 3.58
CA MET A 393 22.04 -11.08 3.28
C MET A 393 22.06 -9.55 3.39
N LEU A 394 22.69 -9.01 4.45
CA LEU A 394 22.81 -7.57 4.65
C LEU A 394 23.71 -6.92 3.61
N SER A 395 24.82 -7.56 3.25
CA SER A 395 25.73 -7.05 2.21
C SER A 395 25.03 -7.01 0.84
N LEU A 396 24.32 -8.08 0.46
CA LEU A 396 23.52 -8.11 -0.76
C LEU A 396 22.42 -7.05 -0.75
N THR A 397 21.75 -6.88 0.39
CA THR A 397 20.74 -5.83 0.53
C THR A 397 21.36 -4.45 0.39
N ALA A 398 22.50 -4.19 1.02
CA ALA A 398 23.21 -2.91 0.93
C ALA A 398 23.62 -2.58 -0.52
N VAL A 399 24.16 -3.57 -1.26
CA VAL A 399 24.52 -3.41 -2.67
C VAL A 399 23.29 -3.14 -3.53
N ALA A 400 22.18 -3.88 -3.31
CA ALA A 400 20.93 -3.66 -4.03
C ALA A 400 20.35 -2.27 -3.73
N VAL A 401 20.35 -1.85 -2.46
CA VAL A 401 19.91 -0.50 -2.06
C VAL A 401 20.78 0.58 -2.69
N ALA A 402 22.10 0.41 -2.66
CA ALA A 402 23.01 1.37 -3.28
C ALA A 402 22.75 1.51 -4.79
N GLY A 403 22.59 0.40 -5.51
CA GLY A 403 22.22 0.39 -6.93
C GLY A 403 20.87 1.05 -7.20
N TYR A 404 19.89 0.76 -6.35
CA TYR A 404 18.55 1.31 -6.44
C TYR A 404 18.51 2.81 -6.19
N VAL A 405 19.11 3.28 -5.10
CA VAL A 405 19.18 4.71 -4.73
C VAL A 405 20.01 5.51 -5.76
N ASN A 406 21.14 4.95 -6.21
CA ASN A 406 21.97 5.62 -7.23
C ASN A 406 21.23 5.77 -8.57
N ALA A 407 20.41 4.79 -8.95
CA ALA A 407 19.62 4.86 -10.18
C ALA A 407 18.51 5.92 -10.14
N TRP A 408 18.09 6.35 -8.95
CA TRP A 408 17.10 7.40 -8.75
C TRP A 408 17.69 8.81 -8.71
N ASP A 409 19.01 8.92 -8.78
CA ASP A 409 19.70 10.23 -8.74
C ASP A 409 19.33 11.11 -7.53
N LEU A 410 18.78 10.51 -6.48
CA LEU A 410 18.25 11.18 -5.28
C LEU A 410 19.27 12.10 -4.58
N LEU A 411 20.56 11.92 -4.84
CA LEU A 411 21.63 12.66 -4.19
C LEU A 411 22.25 13.73 -5.09
N LYS A 412 21.64 14.03 -6.25
CA LYS A 412 22.16 15.10 -7.12
C LYS A 412 21.83 16.48 -6.55
N SER A 413 22.78 17.39 -6.60
CA SER A 413 22.62 18.77 -6.14
C SER A 413 21.49 19.53 -6.86
N SER A 414 21.21 19.19 -8.13
CA SER A 414 20.10 19.76 -8.90
C SER A 414 18.71 19.50 -8.29
N GLU A 415 18.56 18.45 -7.53
CA GLU A 415 17.28 18.11 -6.88
C GLU A 415 16.97 19.05 -5.70
N ILE A 416 17.99 19.54 -5.01
CA ILE A 416 17.83 20.46 -3.88
C ILE A 416 17.24 21.80 -4.34
N ASP A 417 17.69 22.28 -5.49
CA ASP A 417 17.22 23.55 -6.07
C ASP A 417 15.74 23.46 -6.51
N GLU A 418 15.27 22.27 -6.86
CA GLU A 418 13.89 22.01 -7.27
C GLU A 418 12.91 21.79 -6.10
N LEU A 419 13.39 21.56 -4.87
CA LEU A 419 12.53 21.37 -3.71
C LEU A 419 11.59 22.55 -3.47
N GLY A 420 12.12 23.76 -3.43
CA GLY A 420 11.32 24.97 -3.21
C GLY A 420 10.22 25.18 -4.26
N PRO A 421 10.57 25.18 -5.56
CA PRO A 421 9.56 25.23 -6.65
C PRO A 421 8.52 24.11 -6.56
N THR A 422 8.94 22.87 -6.30
CA THR A 422 8.03 21.72 -6.17
C THR A 422 7.04 21.89 -5.03
N TYR A 423 7.50 22.30 -3.84
CA TYR A 423 6.59 22.55 -2.71
C TYR A 423 5.64 23.72 -2.96
N ARG A 424 6.11 24.79 -3.59
CA ARG A 424 5.23 25.88 -3.98
C ARG A 424 4.13 25.37 -4.91
N LEU A 425 4.50 24.55 -5.91
CA LEU A 425 3.55 23.92 -6.82
C LEU A 425 2.49 23.10 -6.07
N LEU A 426 2.93 22.22 -5.17
CA LEU A 426 2.03 21.33 -4.40
C LEU A 426 1.10 22.09 -3.46
N LEU A 427 1.58 23.20 -2.86
CA LEU A 427 0.87 23.94 -1.83
C LEU A 427 -0.08 25.02 -2.39
N THR A 428 0.32 25.70 -3.45
CA THR A 428 -0.36 26.92 -3.88
C THR A 428 -1.06 26.83 -5.23
N THR A 429 -0.66 25.89 -6.07
CA THR A 429 -1.11 25.83 -7.46
C THR A 429 -2.33 24.92 -7.61
N PRO A 430 -3.41 25.36 -8.27
CA PRO A 430 -4.51 24.48 -8.64
C PRO A 430 -4.05 23.32 -9.52
N PRO A 431 -4.75 22.16 -9.51
CA PRO A 431 -4.31 20.97 -10.25
C PRO A 431 -4.01 21.22 -11.72
N ILE A 432 -4.91 21.94 -12.41
CA ILE A 432 -4.74 22.20 -13.85
C ILE A 432 -3.51 23.06 -14.15
N ASP A 433 -3.23 24.04 -13.31
CA ASP A 433 -2.10 24.95 -13.48
C ASP A 433 -0.77 24.28 -13.06
N ALA A 434 -0.84 23.24 -12.23
CA ALA A 434 0.31 22.43 -11.83
C ALA A 434 0.90 21.61 -12.98
N LEU A 435 0.18 21.43 -14.07
CA LEU A 435 0.67 20.71 -15.24
C LEU A 435 1.78 21.45 -16.00
N GLU A 436 1.81 22.78 -15.99
CA GLU A 436 2.79 23.57 -16.77
C GLU A 436 4.17 23.72 -16.11
N PRO A 437 4.28 24.22 -14.86
CA PRO A 437 5.57 24.40 -14.21
C PRO A 437 6.33 23.10 -13.96
N ALA A 438 5.62 22.07 -13.59
CA ALA A 438 6.17 20.76 -13.34
C ALA A 438 6.89 20.16 -14.56
N ASN A 439 6.50 20.57 -15.76
CA ASN A 439 7.13 20.10 -17.00
C ASN A 439 8.35 20.92 -17.42
N LYS A 440 8.43 22.18 -17.02
CA LYS A 440 9.64 23.01 -17.27
C LYS A 440 10.79 22.61 -16.35
N ALA A 441 10.49 22.28 -15.10
CA ALA A 441 11.48 21.81 -14.13
C ALA A 441 11.99 20.41 -14.48
N ARG A 442 11.17 19.58 -15.13
CA ARG A 442 11.48 18.20 -15.47
C ARG A 442 11.38 17.90 -16.97
N GLN A 443 12.12 18.58 -17.78
CA GLN A 443 12.51 18.02 -19.10
C GLN A 443 13.24 16.68 -18.94
N VAL A 444 13.42 16.24 -17.70
CA VAL A 444 14.12 15.04 -17.29
C VAL A 444 13.14 13.97 -16.82
N GLN A 445 12.80 13.10 -17.71
CA GLN A 445 12.91 11.65 -17.55
C GLN A 445 11.74 10.77 -17.20
N ARG A 446 10.59 11.04 -16.57
CA ARG A 446 9.95 9.85 -15.94
C ARG A 446 8.46 9.58 -16.09
N THR A 447 7.70 10.36 -16.79
CA THR A 447 6.35 9.93 -17.13
C THR A 447 6.21 9.83 -18.64
N GLU A 448 5.48 8.84 -19.13
CA GLU A 448 5.08 8.75 -20.56
C GLU A 448 4.44 10.05 -21.04
N TRP A 449 3.88 10.84 -20.14
CA TRP A 449 3.27 12.14 -20.36
C TRP A 449 4.27 13.27 -20.69
N SER A 450 5.51 13.20 -20.23
CA SER A 450 6.48 14.29 -20.37
C SER A 450 7.44 14.16 -21.55
N ARG A 451 7.51 12.99 -22.18
CA ARG A 451 8.57 12.65 -23.14
C ARG A 451 8.19 12.76 -24.60
N SER A 452 6.92 12.92 -24.95
CA SER A 452 6.47 12.90 -26.32
C SER A 452 5.62 14.12 -26.66
N GLU A 453 5.53 14.44 -27.96
CA GLU A 453 4.51 15.36 -28.47
C GLU A 453 3.10 15.01 -27.96
N ALA A 454 2.85 13.72 -27.68
CA ALA A 454 1.61 13.25 -27.07
C ALA A 454 1.39 13.84 -25.67
N GLY A 455 2.43 14.03 -24.86
CA GLY A 455 2.32 14.63 -23.54
C GLY A 455 1.84 16.08 -23.56
N GLU A 456 2.36 16.89 -24.46
CA GLU A 456 1.91 18.28 -24.63
C GLU A 456 0.47 18.36 -25.17
N GLN A 457 0.12 17.49 -26.12
CA GLN A 457 -1.26 17.40 -26.64
C GLN A 457 -2.25 17.00 -25.55
N GLN A 458 -1.88 16.09 -24.66
CA GLN A 458 -2.72 15.70 -23.52
C GLN A 458 -2.92 16.84 -22.53
N LYS A 459 -1.90 17.66 -22.25
CA LYS A 459 -2.04 18.84 -21.39
C LYS A 459 -3.01 19.86 -21.99
N ILE A 460 -2.87 20.14 -23.27
CA ILE A 460 -3.77 21.02 -24.01
C ILE A 460 -5.20 20.47 -23.93
N ALA A 461 -5.38 19.15 -24.11
CA ALA A 461 -6.69 18.51 -24.00
C ALA A 461 -7.28 18.62 -22.59
N LEU A 462 -6.46 18.39 -21.54
CA LEU A 462 -6.92 18.56 -20.15
C LEU A 462 -7.34 20.01 -19.86
N ARG A 463 -6.55 20.97 -20.29
CA ARG A 463 -6.87 22.38 -20.13
C ARG A 463 -8.13 22.77 -20.92
N TYR A 464 -8.26 22.29 -22.13
CA TYR A 464 -9.46 22.45 -22.93
C TYR A 464 -10.71 21.89 -22.21
N MET A 465 -10.62 20.65 -21.72
CA MET A 465 -11.74 20.04 -20.99
C MET A 465 -12.10 20.79 -19.72
N HIS A 466 -11.11 21.25 -18.95
CA HIS A 466 -11.34 22.07 -17.76
C HIS A 466 -11.97 23.41 -18.12
N ASP A 467 -11.38 24.13 -19.08
CA ASP A 467 -11.76 25.51 -19.42
C ASP A 467 -13.05 25.59 -20.22
N CYS A 468 -13.43 24.55 -20.95
CA CYS A 468 -14.60 24.52 -21.83
C CYS A 468 -15.78 23.69 -21.31
N THR A 469 -15.78 23.33 -20.01
CA THR A 469 -16.90 22.65 -19.35
C THR A 469 -17.42 23.47 -18.15
N ARG A 470 -18.67 23.26 -17.77
CA ARG A 470 -19.29 23.78 -16.54
C ARG A 470 -19.01 22.87 -15.36
N ASP A 471 -19.19 23.36 -14.14
CA ASP A 471 -18.95 22.57 -12.92
C ASP A 471 -19.86 21.33 -12.80
N GLY A 472 -21.07 21.35 -13.38
CA GLY A 472 -21.97 20.20 -13.42
C GLY A 472 -21.71 19.20 -14.56
N ASP A 473 -20.80 19.52 -15.48
CA ASP A 473 -20.45 18.61 -16.56
C ASP A 473 -19.52 17.48 -16.10
N ARG A 474 -19.58 16.36 -16.82
CA ARG A 474 -18.73 15.20 -16.62
C ARG A 474 -17.90 14.93 -17.86
N ILE A 475 -16.79 14.23 -17.70
CA ILE A 475 -15.92 13.85 -18.81
C ILE A 475 -15.92 12.33 -18.92
N PHE A 476 -16.20 11.81 -20.10
CA PHE A 476 -16.02 10.39 -20.39
C PHE A 476 -14.56 10.16 -20.78
N VAL A 477 -13.88 9.24 -20.08
CA VAL A 477 -12.44 9.02 -20.25
C VAL A 477 -12.15 7.56 -20.50
N THR A 478 -11.33 7.28 -21.51
CA THR A 478 -10.79 5.95 -21.82
C THR A 478 -9.25 5.97 -21.84
N GLY A 479 -8.62 4.83 -22.13
CA GLY A 479 -7.18 4.71 -22.29
C GLY A 479 -6.43 4.21 -21.06
N SER A 480 -5.11 4.34 -21.06
CA SER A 480 -4.22 3.73 -20.07
C SER A 480 -4.09 4.52 -18.75
N THR A 481 -4.26 5.85 -18.78
CA THR A 481 -4.07 6.74 -17.62
C THR A 481 -5.29 7.64 -17.34
N PRO A 482 -6.51 7.09 -17.29
CA PRO A 482 -7.73 7.89 -17.19
C PRO A 482 -7.90 8.59 -15.84
N TYR A 483 -7.25 8.11 -14.79
CA TYR A 483 -7.42 8.57 -13.41
C TYR A 483 -6.96 10.02 -13.20
N GLN A 484 -5.91 10.42 -13.92
CA GLN A 484 -5.35 11.77 -13.84
C GLN A 484 -6.30 12.82 -14.41
N VAL A 485 -7.09 12.43 -15.43
CA VAL A 485 -8.01 13.34 -16.11
C VAL A 485 -9.04 13.92 -15.14
N GLY A 486 -9.71 13.07 -14.36
CA GLY A 486 -10.71 13.53 -13.38
C GLY A 486 -10.13 14.50 -12.35
N TYR A 487 -8.92 14.23 -11.87
CA TYR A 487 -8.26 15.09 -10.90
C TYR A 487 -7.86 16.45 -11.48
N TYR A 488 -7.14 16.46 -12.60
CA TYR A 488 -6.63 17.71 -13.18
C TYR A 488 -7.72 18.59 -13.77
N THR A 489 -8.75 18.00 -14.36
CA THR A 489 -9.88 18.77 -14.89
C THR A 489 -10.89 19.19 -13.81
N GLN A 490 -10.81 18.61 -12.61
CA GLN A 490 -11.78 18.82 -11.54
C GLN A 490 -13.22 18.53 -12.00
N ARG A 491 -13.38 17.58 -12.93
CA ARG A 491 -14.68 17.13 -13.43
C ARG A 491 -14.89 15.66 -13.08
N PRO A 492 -16.07 15.29 -12.56
CA PRO A 492 -16.38 13.89 -12.33
C PRO A 492 -16.33 13.09 -13.63
N ILE A 493 -15.97 11.83 -13.51
CA ILE A 493 -15.94 10.91 -14.66
C ILE A 493 -17.36 10.44 -14.98
N ALA A 494 -17.68 10.39 -16.27
CA ALA A 494 -18.96 9.92 -16.77
C ALA A 494 -19.00 8.38 -16.94
N GLY A 495 -20.20 7.81 -16.93
CA GLY A 495 -20.41 6.38 -17.18
C GLY A 495 -20.02 5.45 -16.02
N GLY A 496 -19.59 6.00 -14.88
CA GLY A 496 -19.41 5.27 -13.64
C GLY A 496 -18.10 4.52 -13.46
N HIS A 497 -17.22 4.42 -14.47
CA HIS A 497 -15.89 3.83 -14.34
C HIS A 497 -14.90 4.35 -15.40
N VAL A 498 -13.61 4.00 -15.26
CA VAL A 498 -12.53 4.56 -16.09
C VAL A 498 -11.74 3.52 -16.88
N GLN A 499 -11.93 2.22 -16.65
CA GLN A 499 -11.10 1.16 -17.25
C GLN A 499 -11.78 0.51 -18.47
N TRP A 500 -12.17 1.31 -19.45
CA TRP A 500 -12.89 0.85 -20.63
C TRP A 500 -12.04 -0.05 -21.54
N HIS A 501 -10.81 0.30 -21.81
CA HIS A 501 -9.92 -0.41 -22.74
C HIS A 501 -9.66 -1.88 -22.37
N HIS A 502 -9.75 -2.25 -21.09
CA HIS A 502 -9.56 -3.63 -20.66
C HIS A 502 -10.81 -4.52 -20.83
N GLY A 503 -11.94 -3.97 -21.24
CA GLY A 503 -13.21 -4.68 -21.31
C GLY A 503 -13.77 -5.05 -19.94
N TRP A 504 -13.38 -4.33 -18.92
CA TRP A 504 -13.83 -4.54 -17.56
C TRP A 504 -15.28 -4.06 -17.40
N ARG A 505 -16.15 -4.88 -16.76
CA ARG A 505 -17.60 -4.62 -16.69
C ARG A 505 -18.26 -4.50 -18.08
N SER A 506 -17.73 -5.21 -19.09
CA SER A 506 -18.30 -5.24 -20.44
C SER A 506 -19.50 -6.20 -20.59
N ASP A 507 -19.87 -6.88 -19.51
CA ASP A 507 -21.05 -7.72 -19.49
C ASP A 507 -22.34 -6.88 -19.70
N PRO A 508 -23.46 -7.51 -20.16
CA PRO A 508 -24.66 -6.79 -20.52
C PRO A 508 -25.33 -6.00 -19.40
N LEU A 509 -25.15 -6.42 -18.13
CA LEU A 509 -25.74 -5.71 -16.98
C LEU A 509 -25.02 -4.39 -16.74
N HIS A 510 -23.69 -4.45 -16.57
CA HIS A 510 -22.90 -3.27 -16.27
C HIS A 510 -22.82 -2.30 -17.46
N SER A 511 -22.79 -2.82 -18.69
CA SER A 511 -22.85 -1.99 -19.91
C SER A 511 -24.15 -1.19 -19.96
N ARG A 512 -25.30 -1.78 -19.61
CA ARG A 512 -26.59 -1.08 -19.53
C ARG A 512 -26.61 -0.03 -18.42
N GLN A 513 -26.05 -0.33 -17.25
CA GLN A 513 -25.94 0.63 -16.15
C GLN A 513 -25.11 1.85 -16.56
N SER A 514 -23.94 1.62 -17.17
CA SER A 514 -23.07 2.70 -17.65
C SER A 514 -23.74 3.52 -18.76
N LEU A 515 -24.45 2.88 -19.67
CA LEU A 515 -25.21 3.56 -20.72
C LEU A 515 -26.33 4.45 -20.12
N ALA A 516 -27.08 3.93 -19.13
CA ALA A 516 -28.11 4.71 -18.44
C ALA A 516 -27.54 5.94 -17.74
N LEU A 517 -26.35 5.81 -17.10
CA LEU A 517 -25.64 6.96 -16.54
C LEU A 517 -25.25 7.98 -17.64
N LEU A 518 -24.66 7.52 -18.74
CA LEU A 518 -24.27 8.40 -19.85
C LEU A 518 -25.45 9.15 -20.47
N GLN A 519 -26.63 8.53 -20.53
CA GLN A 519 -27.84 9.15 -21.07
C GLN A 519 -28.44 10.24 -20.16
N THR A 520 -28.18 10.14 -18.86
CA THR A 520 -28.69 11.11 -17.86
C THR A 520 -27.68 12.15 -17.43
N GLN A 521 -26.40 11.89 -17.64
CA GLN A 521 -25.30 12.79 -17.29
C GLN A 521 -25.03 13.83 -18.39
N SER A 522 -24.55 14.97 -17.97
CA SER A 522 -24.09 16.04 -18.87
C SER A 522 -22.63 15.78 -19.28
N VAL A 523 -22.42 15.22 -20.47
CA VAL A 523 -21.10 14.77 -20.93
C VAL A 523 -20.75 15.47 -22.24
N PRO A 524 -20.14 16.67 -22.21
CA PRO A 524 -19.76 17.39 -23.42
C PRO A 524 -18.64 16.72 -24.22
N PHE A 525 -17.74 16.00 -23.51
CA PHE A 525 -16.55 15.41 -24.11
C PHE A 525 -16.40 13.92 -23.79
N ALA A 526 -15.89 13.17 -24.79
CA ALA A 526 -15.26 11.89 -24.59
C ALA A 526 -13.79 11.97 -25.01
N PHE A 527 -12.90 11.56 -24.15
CA PHE A 527 -11.46 11.67 -24.34
C PHE A 527 -10.75 10.35 -24.07
N SER A 528 -9.75 10.03 -24.88
CA SER A 528 -8.86 8.91 -24.63
C SER A 528 -7.42 9.37 -24.42
N THR A 529 -6.73 8.71 -23.51
CA THR A 529 -5.32 8.99 -23.19
C THR A 529 -4.33 8.23 -24.08
N HIS A 530 -4.78 7.32 -24.93
CA HIS A 530 -3.88 6.48 -25.74
C HIS A 530 -4.46 6.15 -27.12
N ASP A 531 -5.46 5.31 -27.22
CA ASP A 531 -6.08 4.89 -28.47
C ASP A 531 -7.37 5.70 -28.75
N PRO A 532 -7.85 5.76 -30.00
CA PRO A 532 -9.13 6.41 -30.28
C PRO A 532 -10.26 5.89 -29.39
N VAL A 533 -11.11 6.78 -28.87
CA VAL A 533 -12.21 6.45 -27.94
C VAL A 533 -13.06 5.27 -28.43
N LEU A 534 -13.39 5.24 -29.73
CA LEU A 534 -14.21 4.18 -30.29
C LEU A 534 -13.49 2.82 -30.42
N VAL A 535 -12.14 2.82 -30.40
CA VAL A 535 -11.33 1.60 -30.34
C VAL A 535 -11.35 1.02 -28.94
N ASP A 536 -11.12 1.84 -27.92
CA ASP A 536 -11.21 1.42 -26.52
C ASP A 536 -12.59 0.82 -26.16
N LEU A 537 -13.64 1.28 -26.85
CA LEU A 537 -15.01 0.83 -26.64
C LEU A 537 -15.41 -0.41 -27.48
N GLU A 538 -14.48 -1.10 -28.10
CA GLU A 538 -14.78 -2.29 -28.91
C GLU A 538 -15.54 -3.38 -28.15
N LYS A 539 -15.21 -3.56 -26.87
CA LYS A 539 -15.84 -4.54 -25.98
C LYS A 539 -17.18 -4.08 -25.39
N TYR A 540 -17.64 -2.87 -25.71
CA TYR A 540 -18.87 -2.25 -25.21
C TYR A 540 -19.78 -1.80 -26.36
N PRO A 541 -20.41 -2.71 -27.10
CA PRO A 541 -21.06 -2.39 -28.37
C PRO A 541 -22.17 -1.33 -28.25
N ASP A 542 -22.97 -1.36 -27.17
CA ASP A 542 -24.05 -0.39 -26.99
C ASP A 542 -23.54 1.00 -26.64
N ILE A 543 -22.50 1.09 -25.81
CA ILE A 543 -21.82 2.36 -25.48
C ILE A 543 -21.10 2.92 -26.69
N ARG A 544 -20.41 2.08 -27.46
CA ARG A 544 -19.76 2.47 -28.71
C ARG A 544 -20.77 3.02 -29.71
N ARG A 545 -21.95 2.39 -29.83
CA ARG A 545 -23.04 2.87 -30.69
C ARG A 545 -23.54 4.22 -30.23
N TYR A 546 -23.78 4.39 -28.91
CA TYR A 546 -24.20 5.66 -28.33
C TYR A 546 -23.24 6.81 -28.69
N PHE A 547 -21.92 6.58 -28.57
CA PHE A 547 -20.94 7.60 -28.95
C PHE A 547 -20.92 7.87 -30.44
N LYS A 548 -21.00 6.86 -31.31
CA LYS A 548 -21.10 7.04 -32.75
C LYS A 548 -22.31 7.86 -33.18
N GLU A 549 -23.44 7.67 -32.54
CA GLU A 549 -24.69 8.34 -32.86
C GLU A 549 -24.78 9.78 -32.34
N ASN A 550 -24.16 10.06 -31.19
CA ASN A 550 -24.35 11.33 -30.48
C ASN A 550 -23.11 12.23 -30.48
N TYR A 551 -21.95 11.73 -30.86
CA TYR A 551 -20.70 12.50 -30.81
C TYR A 551 -20.06 12.62 -32.19
N VAL A 552 -19.25 13.64 -32.35
CA VAL A 552 -18.41 13.85 -33.53
C VAL A 552 -16.95 14.00 -33.10
N GLU A 553 -16.06 13.56 -33.97
CA GLU A 553 -14.64 13.75 -33.77
C GLU A 553 -14.30 15.25 -34.02
N VAL A 554 -13.46 15.79 -33.16
CA VAL A 554 -12.91 17.13 -33.32
C VAL A 554 -11.82 17.06 -34.38
N GLU A 555 -11.84 17.97 -35.37
CA GLU A 555 -10.84 18.06 -36.42
C GLU A 555 -9.43 18.17 -35.82
N GLY A 556 -8.51 17.30 -36.23
CA GLY A 556 -7.17 17.20 -35.65
C GLY A 556 -7.09 16.36 -34.37
N GLY A 557 -8.21 15.89 -33.80
CA GLY A 557 -8.26 15.09 -32.56
C GLY A 557 -7.86 13.63 -32.72
N ARG A 558 -7.66 13.14 -33.94
CA ARG A 558 -7.22 11.76 -34.28
C ARG A 558 -8.08 10.67 -33.56
N GLY A 559 -9.38 10.91 -33.34
CA GLY A 559 -10.27 10.03 -32.60
C GLY A 559 -10.07 10.01 -31.09
N LEU A 560 -9.10 10.73 -30.55
CA LEU A 560 -8.85 10.83 -29.12
C LEU A 560 -9.83 11.76 -28.41
N LEU A 561 -10.43 12.71 -29.12
CA LEU A 561 -11.38 13.67 -28.59
C LEU A 561 -12.66 13.67 -29.41
N LEU A 562 -13.77 13.35 -28.76
CA LEU A 562 -15.11 13.43 -29.31
C LEU A 562 -15.92 14.47 -28.56
N VAL A 563 -16.78 15.22 -29.26
CA VAL A 563 -17.68 16.23 -28.68
C VAL A 563 -19.14 15.88 -28.95
N ASP A 564 -20.04 16.19 -28.02
CA ASP A 564 -21.48 15.95 -28.15
C ASP A 564 -22.07 16.87 -29.22
N ARG A 565 -22.50 16.32 -30.35
CA ARG A 565 -23.11 17.05 -31.49
C ARG A 565 -24.44 17.73 -31.14
N ARG A 566 -25.09 17.31 -30.08
CA ARG A 566 -26.41 17.86 -29.64
C ARG A 566 -26.25 19.18 -28.92
N ARG A 567 -25.03 19.54 -28.53
CA ARG A 567 -24.73 20.78 -27.80
C ARG A 567 -24.32 21.89 -28.74
N GLN A 568 -24.86 23.06 -28.51
CA GLN A 568 -24.39 24.27 -29.17
C GLN A 568 -23.11 24.78 -28.49
N SER A 569 -22.10 25.05 -29.27
CA SER A 569 -20.90 25.69 -28.77
C SER A 569 -21.18 27.11 -28.33
N THR A 570 -20.67 27.48 -27.15
CA THR A 570 -20.76 28.85 -26.60
C THR A 570 -19.54 29.71 -26.94
N GLY A 571 -18.52 29.13 -27.56
CA GLY A 571 -17.28 29.80 -27.96
C GLY A 571 -16.26 28.82 -28.49
N GLN A 572 -15.04 29.30 -28.69
CA GLN A 572 -13.91 28.52 -29.18
C GLN A 572 -12.74 28.57 -28.20
N PHE A 573 -11.98 27.47 -28.07
CA PHE A 573 -10.81 27.37 -27.23
C PHE A 573 -9.55 27.78 -27.99
N GLY A 574 -8.99 28.92 -27.61
CA GLY A 574 -7.69 29.41 -28.07
C GLY A 574 -7.45 29.32 -29.58
N ALA A 575 -6.20 29.14 -29.96
CA ALA A 575 -5.79 29.04 -31.34
C ALA A 575 -6.22 27.73 -32.05
N LEU A 576 -6.67 26.71 -31.28
CA LEU A 576 -7.11 25.43 -31.86
C LEU A 576 -8.52 25.47 -32.43
N GLY A 577 -9.32 26.50 -32.12
CA GLY A 577 -10.69 26.63 -32.59
C GLY A 577 -11.66 25.56 -32.08
N PHE A 578 -11.30 24.79 -31.06
CA PHE A 578 -12.16 23.73 -30.50
C PHE A 578 -13.41 24.31 -29.85
N PRO A 579 -14.59 23.67 -30.00
CA PRO A 579 -15.85 24.20 -29.47
C PRO A 579 -15.87 24.14 -27.91
N CYS A 580 -16.25 25.25 -27.27
CA CYS A 580 -16.48 25.34 -25.83
C CYS A 580 -17.97 25.22 -25.49
N PHE A 581 -18.31 24.71 -24.27
CA PHE A 581 -19.68 24.42 -23.80
C PHE A 581 -19.97 25.03 -22.42
N ARG A 582 -19.34 26.13 -22.07
CA ARG A 582 -19.59 26.87 -20.82
C ARG A 582 -20.97 27.51 -20.75
#